data_20f82fe112cce4bd8a401eb5921ecdba
#
_entry.id   20f82fe112cce4bd8a401eb5921ecdba
#
_cell.length_a   1.000
_cell.length_b   1.000
_cell.length_c   1.000
_cell.angle_alpha   90.00
_cell.angle_beta   90.00
_cell.angle_gamma   90.00
#
_symmetry.space_group_name_H-M   'P 1'
#
loop_
_entity.id
_entity.type
_entity.pdbx_description
1 polymer ?
#
loop_
_entity_poly.entity_id
_entity_poly.type
_entity_poly.pdbx_seq_one_letter_code
_entity_poly.pdbx_strand_id
1 'polypeptide(L)'
;HSTSRRQRQMCIRDRIKKLAAKKEYTEAAAIAKDINWTKVKDWQALATAINVQEAVGDYEEARDMAILAYNRNLGGRKLVYKLTEFFIKVGDFDNANELYEEYSKSSQHDVSRFILYYDLRKAQNASDNELVGILEDYRDHEIDEKYMYELAKLYYKTGRKEECIKTCDNIVLWFQDGIYVEKAVQLKEKLGVVLTKTQKGILEDVRKRKEDIEHGRAVRSRSDSDSGRT
;
A
#
# COMPACT_ATOMS: atom_id res chain seq x y z
N HIS A 1 -36.35 6.28 -26.63
CA HIS A 1 -36.06 5.63 -25.28
C HIS A 1 -34.58 5.24 -25.07
N SER A 2 -33.77 5.05 -26.14
CA SER A 2 -32.36 4.64 -25.99
C SER A 2 -31.40 5.80 -25.63
N THR A 3 -31.70 7.02 -26.13
CA THR A 3 -30.90 8.23 -25.89
C THR A 3 -30.92 8.66 -24.41
N SER A 4 -32.05 8.57 -23.74
CA SER A 4 -32.19 8.91 -22.31
C SER A 4 -31.40 7.97 -21.38
N ARG A 5 -31.28 6.67 -21.72
CA ARG A 5 -30.47 5.70 -20.96
C ARG A 5 -28.97 5.94 -21.11
N ARG A 6 -28.50 6.25 -22.35
CA ARG A 6 -27.10 6.59 -22.60
C ARG A 6 -26.70 7.90 -21.92
N GLN A 7 -27.55 8.91 -21.96
CA GLN A 7 -27.30 10.17 -21.26
C GLN A 7 -27.21 9.98 -19.74
N ARG A 8 -28.10 9.18 -19.14
CA ARG A 8 -28.05 8.87 -17.69
C ARG A 8 -26.78 8.15 -17.30
N GLN A 9 -26.35 7.15 -18.05
CA GLN A 9 -25.11 6.42 -17.78
C GLN A 9 -23.86 7.30 -17.96
N MET A 10 -23.88 8.24 -18.89
CA MET A 10 -22.80 9.20 -19.09
C MET A 10 -22.72 10.18 -17.91
N CYS A 11 -23.85 10.69 -17.42
CA CYS A 11 -23.92 11.54 -16.21
C CYS A 11 -23.42 10.82 -14.95
N ILE A 12 -23.75 9.52 -14.79
CA ILE A 12 -23.32 8.72 -13.63
C ILE A 12 -21.81 8.52 -13.65
N ARG A 13 -21.20 8.18 -14.80
CA ARG A 13 -19.75 8.03 -14.93
C ARG A 13 -19.00 9.33 -14.67
N ASP A 14 -19.51 10.45 -15.16
CA ASP A 14 -18.94 11.76 -14.89
C ASP A 14 -19.02 12.14 -13.41
N ARG A 15 -20.11 11.71 -12.74
CA ARG A 15 -20.26 11.89 -11.29
C ARG A 15 -19.20 11.10 -10.52
N ILE A 16 -18.96 9.82 -10.88
CA ILE A 16 -17.89 9.02 -10.28
C ILE A 16 -16.52 9.68 -10.44
N LYS A 17 -16.20 10.16 -11.66
CA LYS A 17 -14.94 10.86 -11.93
C LYS A 17 -14.80 12.12 -11.06
N LYS A 18 -15.87 12.90 -10.90
CA LYS A 18 -15.88 14.11 -10.06
C LYS A 18 -15.70 13.80 -8.59
N LEU A 19 -16.37 12.77 -8.07
CA LEU A 19 -16.25 12.32 -6.69
C LEU A 19 -14.84 11.76 -6.40
N ALA A 20 -14.31 10.93 -7.30
CA ALA A 20 -12.95 10.41 -7.20
C ALA A 20 -11.90 11.54 -7.19
N ALA A 21 -12.06 12.57 -8.01
CA ALA A 21 -11.19 13.74 -8.02
C ALA A 21 -11.23 14.54 -6.70
N LYS A 22 -12.37 14.50 -6.00
CA LYS A 22 -12.53 15.10 -4.65
C LYS A 22 -12.13 14.16 -3.52
N LYS A 23 -11.71 12.92 -3.82
CA LYS A 23 -11.41 11.86 -2.86
C LYS A 23 -12.63 11.40 -2.04
N GLU A 24 -13.83 11.64 -2.52
CA GLU A 24 -15.11 11.17 -1.94
C GLU A 24 -15.38 9.73 -2.39
N TYR A 25 -14.44 8.80 -2.02
CA TYR A 25 -14.40 7.44 -2.57
C TYR A 25 -15.60 6.58 -2.14
N THR A 26 -16.10 6.74 -0.92
CA THR A 26 -17.24 5.95 -0.41
C THR A 26 -18.51 6.18 -1.25
N GLU A 27 -18.84 7.45 -1.55
CA GLU A 27 -19.99 7.78 -2.40
C GLU A 27 -19.77 7.32 -3.83
N ALA A 28 -18.55 7.52 -4.36
CA ALA A 28 -18.18 7.08 -5.69
C ALA A 28 -18.30 5.55 -5.85
N ALA A 29 -17.87 4.78 -4.85
CA ALA A 29 -17.96 3.31 -4.83
C ALA A 29 -19.42 2.83 -4.82
N ALA A 30 -20.27 3.45 -4.00
CA ALA A 30 -21.70 3.11 -3.96
C ALA A 30 -22.35 3.31 -5.33
N ILE A 31 -22.06 4.43 -6.01
CA ILE A 31 -22.58 4.70 -7.36
C ILE A 31 -22.00 3.70 -8.39
N ALA A 32 -20.72 3.32 -8.25
CA ALA A 32 -20.07 2.39 -9.18
C ALA A 32 -20.72 1.00 -9.14
N LYS A 33 -21.22 0.53 -8.00
CA LYS A 33 -21.91 -0.77 -7.85
C LYS A 33 -23.21 -0.87 -8.67
N ASP A 34 -23.86 0.24 -8.95
CA ASP A 34 -25.10 0.27 -9.73
C ASP A 34 -24.87 0.22 -11.25
N ILE A 35 -23.60 0.26 -11.69
CA ILE A 35 -23.25 0.30 -13.10
C ILE A 35 -22.97 -1.11 -13.63
N ASN A 36 -23.62 -1.47 -14.73
CA ASN A 36 -23.24 -2.68 -15.46
C ASN A 36 -21.96 -2.43 -16.31
N TRP A 37 -20.81 -2.69 -15.72
CA TRP A 37 -19.50 -2.45 -16.32
C TRP A 37 -19.23 -3.33 -17.56
N THR A 38 -19.93 -4.46 -17.72
CA THR A 38 -19.79 -5.30 -18.93
C THR A 38 -20.21 -4.56 -20.19
N LYS A 39 -21.08 -3.56 -20.07
CA LYS A 39 -21.57 -2.72 -21.18
C LYS A 39 -20.78 -1.42 -21.35
N VAL A 40 -19.88 -1.09 -20.44
CA VAL A 40 -19.06 0.13 -20.50
C VAL A 40 -17.79 -0.15 -21.31
N LYS A 41 -17.62 0.57 -22.43
CA LYS A 41 -16.43 0.47 -23.29
C LYS A 41 -15.35 1.49 -22.94
N ASP A 42 -15.68 2.51 -22.15
CA ASP A 42 -14.77 3.58 -21.75
C ASP A 42 -13.78 3.05 -20.71
N TRP A 43 -12.54 2.82 -21.15
CA TRP A 43 -11.44 2.37 -20.28
C TRP A 43 -11.17 3.34 -19.13
N GLN A 44 -11.20 4.65 -19.38
CA GLN A 44 -10.95 5.67 -18.35
C GLN A 44 -11.97 5.59 -17.22
N ALA A 45 -13.24 5.36 -17.56
CA ALA A 45 -14.30 5.20 -16.56
C ALA A 45 -14.12 3.91 -15.75
N LEU A 46 -13.77 2.79 -16.42
CA LEU A 46 -13.51 1.52 -15.76
C LEU A 46 -12.28 1.61 -14.85
N ALA A 47 -11.18 2.21 -15.31
CA ALA A 47 -9.99 2.44 -14.52
C ALA A 47 -10.27 3.31 -13.28
N THR A 48 -11.08 4.35 -13.42
CA THR A 48 -11.51 5.19 -12.29
C THR A 48 -12.31 4.38 -11.27
N ALA A 49 -13.22 3.52 -11.73
CA ALA A 49 -14.03 2.68 -10.85
C ALA A 49 -13.17 1.64 -10.11
N ILE A 50 -12.20 1.01 -10.78
CA ILE A 50 -11.22 0.11 -10.14
C ILE A 50 -10.47 0.83 -9.01
N ASN A 51 -9.94 2.04 -9.28
CA ASN A 51 -9.22 2.82 -8.28
C ASN A 51 -10.11 3.25 -7.12
N VAL A 52 -11.40 3.53 -7.37
CA VAL A 52 -12.37 3.88 -6.34
C VAL A 52 -12.65 2.69 -5.42
N GLN A 53 -12.88 1.49 -5.98
CA GLN A 53 -13.11 0.29 -5.18
C GLN A 53 -11.86 -0.08 -4.36
N GLU A 54 -10.67 0.02 -4.94
CA GLU A 54 -9.42 -0.15 -4.21
C GLU A 54 -9.29 0.83 -3.05
N ALA A 55 -9.62 2.11 -3.27
CA ALA A 55 -9.51 3.15 -2.25
C ALA A 55 -10.44 2.95 -1.05
N VAL A 56 -11.59 2.29 -1.24
CA VAL A 56 -12.49 1.90 -0.15
C VAL A 56 -12.18 0.51 0.42
N GLY A 57 -11.18 -0.20 -0.12
CA GLY A 57 -10.77 -1.53 0.34
C GLY A 57 -11.66 -2.67 -0.17
N ASP A 58 -12.55 -2.43 -1.14
CA ASP A 58 -13.37 -3.47 -1.77
C ASP A 58 -12.56 -4.16 -2.89
N TYR A 59 -11.62 -4.99 -2.45
CA TYR A 59 -10.68 -5.65 -3.37
C TYR A 59 -11.32 -6.73 -4.23
N GLU A 60 -12.44 -7.32 -3.80
CA GLU A 60 -13.18 -8.28 -4.61
C GLU A 60 -13.83 -7.59 -5.81
N GLU A 61 -14.52 -6.50 -5.59
CA GLU A 61 -15.13 -5.72 -6.67
C GLU A 61 -14.06 -5.09 -7.59
N ALA A 62 -12.97 -4.57 -7.02
CA ALA A 62 -11.84 -4.05 -7.78
C ALA A 62 -11.22 -5.12 -8.69
N ARG A 63 -11.03 -6.35 -8.17
CA ARG A 63 -10.55 -7.51 -8.92
C ARG A 63 -11.47 -7.84 -10.09
N ASP A 64 -12.77 -7.95 -9.84
CA ASP A 64 -13.74 -8.36 -10.86
C ASP A 64 -13.83 -7.34 -12.00
N MET A 65 -13.77 -6.04 -11.67
CA MET A 65 -13.65 -4.98 -12.68
C MET A 65 -12.31 -5.05 -13.44
N ALA A 66 -11.21 -5.35 -12.74
CA ALA A 66 -9.90 -5.46 -13.37
C ALA A 66 -9.81 -6.70 -14.29
N ILE A 67 -10.43 -7.84 -13.93
CA ILE A 67 -10.57 -9.03 -14.79
C ILE A 67 -11.33 -8.65 -16.08
N LEU A 68 -12.40 -7.87 -15.96
CA LEU A 68 -13.15 -7.41 -17.13
C LEU A 68 -12.28 -6.57 -18.07
N ALA A 69 -11.43 -5.70 -17.54
CA ALA A 69 -10.49 -4.90 -18.31
C ALA A 69 -9.38 -5.78 -18.94
N TYR A 70 -8.83 -6.70 -18.17
CA TYR A 70 -7.80 -7.64 -18.62
C TYR A 70 -8.30 -8.50 -19.80
N ASN A 71 -9.49 -9.09 -19.71
CA ASN A 71 -10.12 -9.87 -20.78
C ASN A 71 -10.41 -9.05 -22.06
N ARG A 72 -10.38 -7.75 -21.97
CA ARG A 72 -10.51 -6.81 -23.10
C ARG A 72 -9.16 -6.30 -23.61
N ASN A 73 -8.05 -6.83 -23.11
CA ASN A 73 -6.70 -6.36 -23.41
C ASN A 73 -6.49 -4.85 -23.12
N LEU A 74 -7.13 -4.33 -22.06
CA LEU A 74 -7.00 -2.94 -21.64
C LEU A 74 -5.94 -2.80 -20.52
N GLY A 75 -5.41 -1.60 -20.33
CA GLY A 75 -4.55 -1.25 -19.20
C GLY A 75 -3.11 -1.76 -19.26
N GLY A 76 -2.80 -2.73 -20.12
CA GLY A 76 -1.44 -3.26 -20.32
C GLY A 76 -0.78 -3.75 -19.04
N ARG A 77 0.56 -3.69 -18.97
CA ARG A 77 1.36 -4.20 -17.83
C ARG A 77 0.94 -3.63 -16.46
N LYS A 78 0.53 -2.36 -16.42
CA LYS A 78 0.08 -1.73 -15.16
C LYS A 78 -1.18 -2.39 -14.61
N LEU A 79 -2.08 -2.83 -15.50
CA LEU A 79 -3.27 -3.55 -15.06
C LEU A 79 -2.92 -4.95 -14.57
N VAL A 80 -2.01 -5.66 -15.25
CA VAL A 80 -1.55 -6.99 -14.81
C VAL A 80 -0.94 -6.91 -13.40
N TYR A 81 -0.06 -5.92 -13.15
CA TYR A 81 0.49 -5.66 -11.82
C TYR A 81 -0.62 -5.46 -10.79
N LYS A 82 -1.54 -4.55 -11.05
CA LYS A 82 -2.62 -4.20 -10.12
C LYS A 82 -3.60 -5.36 -9.90
N LEU A 83 -3.91 -6.12 -10.94
CA LEU A 83 -4.75 -7.31 -10.82
C LEU A 83 -4.07 -8.39 -9.97
N THR A 84 -2.76 -8.57 -10.10
CA THR A 84 -1.98 -9.44 -9.22
C THR A 84 -2.10 -9.00 -7.77
N GLU A 85 -1.95 -7.69 -7.49
CA GLU A 85 -2.15 -7.15 -6.13
C GLU A 85 -3.55 -7.46 -5.59
N PHE A 86 -4.59 -7.33 -6.40
CA PHE A 86 -5.97 -7.65 -5.96
C PHE A 86 -6.14 -9.13 -5.65
N PHE A 87 -5.61 -10.04 -6.48
CA PHE A 87 -5.65 -11.47 -6.19
C PHE A 87 -4.89 -11.81 -4.89
N ILE A 88 -3.75 -11.16 -4.64
CA ILE A 88 -3.04 -11.29 -3.36
C ILE A 88 -3.92 -10.84 -2.20
N LYS A 89 -4.61 -9.69 -2.33
CA LYS A 89 -5.47 -9.13 -1.27
C LYS A 89 -6.68 -10.00 -0.94
N VAL A 90 -7.25 -10.66 -1.94
CA VAL A 90 -8.40 -11.58 -1.74
C VAL A 90 -7.97 -13.01 -1.40
N GLY A 91 -6.67 -13.31 -1.40
CA GLY A 91 -6.13 -14.62 -1.05
C GLY A 91 -6.21 -15.67 -2.15
N ASP A 92 -6.47 -15.28 -3.38
CA ASP A 92 -6.46 -16.17 -4.55
C ASP A 92 -5.04 -16.27 -5.12
N PHE A 93 -4.23 -17.11 -4.48
CA PHE A 93 -2.81 -17.22 -4.79
C PHE A 93 -2.50 -17.95 -6.09
N ASP A 94 -3.39 -18.80 -6.58
CA ASP A 94 -3.18 -19.50 -7.85
C ASP A 94 -3.19 -18.49 -9.00
N ASN A 95 -4.25 -17.69 -9.10
CA ASN A 95 -4.34 -16.62 -10.10
C ASN A 95 -3.27 -15.53 -9.88
N ALA A 96 -2.92 -15.21 -8.63
CA ALA A 96 -1.86 -14.26 -8.34
C ALA A 96 -0.49 -14.74 -8.85
N ASN A 97 -0.15 -16.03 -8.70
CA ASN A 97 1.09 -16.63 -9.21
C ASN A 97 1.14 -16.58 -10.75
N GLU A 98 0.06 -16.97 -11.43
CA GLU A 98 -0.01 -16.96 -12.90
C GLU A 98 0.22 -15.54 -13.47
N LEU A 99 -0.47 -14.54 -12.90
CA LEU A 99 -0.33 -13.15 -13.33
C LEU A 99 1.03 -12.56 -12.97
N TYR A 100 1.60 -12.94 -11.82
CA TYR A 100 2.96 -12.54 -11.48
C TYR A 100 3.97 -13.05 -12.50
N GLU A 101 3.86 -14.32 -12.93
CA GLU A 101 4.72 -14.86 -13.97
C GLU A 101 4.57 -14.12 -15.29
N GLU A 102 3.33 -13.82 -15.71
CA GLU A 102 3.06 -13.01 -16.90
C GLU A 102 3.72 -11.64 -16.81
N TYR A 103 3.53 -10.94 -15.67
CA TYR A 103 4.14 -9.64 -15.42
C TYR A 103 5.66 -9.71 -15.44
N SER A 104 6.25 -10.66 -14.74
CA SER A 104 7.70 -10.82 -14.63
C SER A 104 8.36 -11.09 -15.99
N LYS A 105 7.74 -11.94 -16.83
CA LYS A 105 8.22 -12.22 -18.18
C LYS A 105 8.17 -11.00 -19.10
N SER A 106 7.11 -10.19 -18.99
CA SER A 106 6.92 -8.99 -19.81
C SER A 106 7.65 -7.75 -19.28
N SER A 107 8.17 -7.80 -18.05
CA SER A 107 8.72 -6.66 -17.30
C SER A 107 10.08 -6.98 -16.66
N GLN A 108 10.97 -7.66 -17.38
CA GLN A 108 12.26 -8.14 -16.83
C GLN A 108 13.16 -7.05 -16.25
N HIS A 109 13.04 -5.83 -16.75
CA HIS A 109 13.82 -4.67 -16.27
C HIS A 109 13.06 -3.80 -15.26
N ASP A 110 11.81 -4.14 -14.95
CA ASP A 110 11.00 -3.39 -13.99
C ASP A 110 11.27 -3.89 -12.57
N VAL A 111 11.87 -3.04 -11.77
CA VAL A 111 12.25 -3.34 -10.38
C VAL A 111 11.03 -3.62 -9.51
N SER A 112 9.86 -3.08 -9.86
CA SER A 112 8.59 -3.32 -9.16
C SER A 112 8.22 -4.80 -9.08
N ARG A 113 8.75 -5.67 -9.97
CA ARG A 113 8.53 -7.13 -9.92
C ARG A 113 9.00 -7.76 -8.61
N PHE A 114 10.08 -7.25 -8.00
CA PHE A 114 10.59 -7.76 -6.73
C PHE A 114 9.61 -7.46 -5.59
N ILE A 115 9.01 -6.28 -5.61
CA ILE A 115 8.02 -5.87 -4.61
C ILE A 115 6.74 -6.68 -4.76
N LEU A 116 6.26 -6.86 -5.98
CA LEU A 116 5.08 -7.69 -6.24
C LEU A 116 5.32 -9.14 -5.78
N TYR A 117 6.52 -9.68 -6.03
CA TYR A 117 6.91 -11.01 -5.55
C TYR A 117 7.01 -11.07 -4.03
N TYR A 118 7.62 -10.06 -3.41
CA TYR A 118 7.67 -9.95 -1.95
C TYR A 118 6.28 -9.95 -1.32
N ASP A 119 5.34 -9.17 -1.86
CA ASP A 119 3.99 -9.09 -1.33
C ASP A 119 3.24 -10.42 -1.52
N LEU A 120 3.41 -11.08 -2.67
CA LEU A 120 2.85 -12.40 -2.95
C LEU A 120 3.38 -13.45 -1.98
N ARG A 121 4.70 -13.57 -1.83
CA ARG A 121 5.33 -14.57 -0.96
C ARG A 121 5.03 -14.32 0.51
N LYS A 122 4.97 -13.06 0.92
CA LYS A 122 4.57 -12.65 2.26
C LYS A 122 3.12 -13.05 2.57
N ALA A 123 2.20 -12.84 1.64
CA ALA A 123 0.80 -13.24 1.78
C ALA A 123 0.64 -14.78 1.83
N GLN A 124 1.50 -15.51 1.14
CA GLN A 124 1.59 -16.99 1.18
C GLN A 124 2.31 -17.53 2.44
N ASN A 125 2.66 -16.66 3.40
CA ASN A 125 3.40 -17.02 4.61
C ASN A 125 4.77 -17.67 4.34
N ALA A 126 5.50 -17.18 3.34
CA ALA A 126 6.87 -17.57 3.09
C ALA A 126 7.77 -17.31 4.31
N SER A 127 8.87 -18.06 4.44
CA SER A 127 9.80 -17.88 5.56
C SER A 127 10.44 -16.49 5.55
N ASP A 128 10.76 -15.97 6.75
CA ASP A 128 11.44 -14.67 6.88
C ASP A 128 12.79 -14.67 6.11
N ASN A 129 13.49 -15.80 6.01
CA ASN A 129 14.73 -15.91 5.23
C ASN A 129 14.49 -15.78 3.70
N GLU A 130 13.42 -16.33 3.19
CA GLU A 130 13.04 -16.15 1.79
C GLU A 130 12.68 -14.69 1.49
N LEU A 131 11.90 -14.06 2.37
CA LEU A 131 11.54 -12.65 2.26
C LEU A 131 12.78 -11.73 2.34
N VAL A 132 13.77 -12.09 3.17
CA VAL A 132 15.07 -11.38 3.20
C VAL A 132 15.72 -11.44 1.83
N GLY A 133 15.84 -12.61 1.20
CA GLY A 133 16.48 -12.76 -0.10
C GLY A 133 15.81 -11.88 -1.18
N ILE A 134 14.48 -11.85 -1.21
CA ILE A 134 13.73 -11.02 -2.17
C ILE A 134 14.02 -9.53 -1.97
N LEU A 135 14.05 -9.06 -0.72
CA LEU A 135 14.33 -7.64 -0.46
C LEU A 135 15.82 -7.28 -0.60
N GLU A 136 16.74 -8.23 -0.40
CA GLU A 136 18.16 -8.05 -0.74
C GLU A 136 18.32 -7.84 -2.25
N ASP A 137 17.66 -8.67 -3.08
CA ASP A 137 17.65 -8.51 -4.54
C ASP A 137 17.05 -7.16 -4.95
N TYR A 138 15.94 -6.73 -4.33
CA TYR A 138 15.35 -5.42 -4.58
C TYR A 138 16.32 -4.28 -4.27
N ARG A 139 16.92 -4.29 -3.06
CA ARG A 139 17.87 -3.26 -2.60
C ARG A 139 19.07 -3.09 -3.55
N ASP A 140 19.50 -4.16 -4.20
CA ASP A 140 20.63 -4.11 -5.12
C ASP A 140 20.28 -3.35 -6.43
N HIS A 141 18.99 -3.08 -6.67
CA HIS A 141 18.51 -2.33 -7.83
C HIS A 141 17.96 -0.95 -7.48
N GLU A 142 17.33 -0.80 -6.33
CA GLU A 142 16.68 0.45 -5.92
C GLU A 142 16.75 0.67 -4.41
N ILE A 143 16.93 1.94 -4.03
CA ILE A 143 16.97 2.37 -2.64
C ILE A 143 15.61 2.98 -2.29
N ASP A 144 14.80 2.25 -1.51
CA ASP A 144 13.50 2.67 -1.04
C ASP A 144 13.45 2.61 0.49
N GLU A 145 13.08 3.72 1.13
CA GLU A 145 13.08 3.87 2.58
C GLU A 145 12.21 2.83 3.30
N LYS A 146 11.00 2.59 2.77
CA LYS A 146 10.05 1.64 3.33
C LYS A 146 10.59 0.21 3.27
N TYR A 147 11.09 -0.21 2.11
CA TYR A 147 11.55 -1.57 1.91
C TYR A 147 12.89 -1.85 2.56
N MET A 148 13.75 -0.85 2.69
CA MET A 148 14.93 -0.95 3.56
C MET A 148 14.55 -1.17 5.02
N TYR A 149 13.52 -0.49 5.52
CA TYR A 149 13.05 -0.72 6.88
C TYR A 149 12.37 -2.10 7.03
N GLU A 150 11.59 -2.56 6.04
CA GLU A 150 11.07 -3.93 6.03
C GLU A 150 12.19 -4.97 6.09
N LEU A 151 13.27 -4.78 5.32
CA LEU A 151 14.45 -5.64 5.33
C LEU A 151 15.15 -5.62 6.72
N ALA A 152 15.32 -4.44 7.33
CA ALA A 152 15.88 -4.33 8.67
C ALA A 152 15.04 -5.11 9.71
N LYS A 153 13.71 -5.06 9.62
CA LYS A 153 12.83 -5.85 10.49
C LYS A 153 12.99 -7.36 10.29
N LEU A 154 13.15 -7.80 9.04
CA LEU A 154 13.39 -9.21 8.73
C LEU A 154 14.74 -9.67 9.25
N TYR A 155 15.80 -8.88 9.12
CA TYR A 155 17.09 -9.16 9.74
C TYR A 155 16.99 -9.28 11.27
N TYR A 156 16.23 -8.38 11.90
CA TYR A 156 15.95 -8.47 13.34
C TYR A 156 15.28 -9.79 13.73
N LYS A 157 14.23 -10.20 12.98
CA LYS A 157 13.48 -11.43 13.24
C LYS A 157 14.33 -12.69 13.02
N THR A 158 15.21 -12.68 12.03
CA THR A 158 16.08 -13.82 11.68
C THR A 158 17.37 -13.85 12.50
N GLY A 159 17.55 -12.93 13.46
CA GLY A 159 18.73 -12.87 14.33
C GLY A 159 19.98 -12.30 13.66
N ARG A 160 19.87 -11.76 12.44
CA ARG A 160 20.96 -11.14 11.68
C ARG A 160 21.21 -9.72 12.21
N LYS A 161 21.76 -9.63 13.43
CA LYS A 161 21.88 -8.37 14.17
C LYS A 161 22.75 -7.34 13.48
N GLU A 162 23.89 -7.76 12.92
CA GLU A 162 24.85 -6.85 12.29
C GLU A 162 24.26 -6.21 11.04
N GLU A 163 23.60 -7.01 10.19
CA GLU A 163 22.93 -6.52 8.97
C GLU A 163 21.73 -5.61 9.33
N CYS A 164 21.01 -5.91 10.38
CA CYS A 164 19.94 -5.06 10.88
C CYS A 164 20.48 -3.68 11.28
N ILE A 165 21.54 -3.62 12.08
CA ILE A 165 22.17 -2.37 12.51
C ILE A 165 22.66 -1.58 11.33
N LYS A 166 23.42 -2.21 10.43
CA LYS A 166 23.96 -1.58 9.20
C LYS A 166 22.84 -1.00 8.32
N THR A 167 21.76 -1.74 8.16
CA THR A 167 20.62 -1.28 7.35
C THR A 167 19.93 -0.09 8.02
N CYS A 168 19.72 -0.11 9.34
CA CYS A 168 19.19 1.03 10.08
C CYS A 168 20.10 2.27 9.99
N ASP A 169 21.42 2.09 10.07
CA ASP A 169 22.38 3.19 9.91
C ASP A 169 22.33 3.80 8.51
N ASN A 170 22.21 2.97 7.48
CA ASN A 170 22.04 3.43 6.11
C ASN A 170 20.73 4.23 5.92
N ILE A 171 19.61 3.79 6.53
CA ILE A 171 18.34 4.52 6.49
C ILE A 171 18.53 5.93 7.10
N VAL A 172 19.15 6.01 8.28
CA VAL A 172 19.39 7.30 8.94
C VAL A 172 20.32 8.19 8.12
N LEU A 173 21.36 7.61 7.49
CA LEU A 173 22.34 8.34 6.71
C LEU A 173 21.77 8.90 5.41
N TRP A 174 20.96 8.11 4.71
CA TRP A 174 20.53 8.47 3.35
C TRP A 174 19.25 9.31 3.33
N PHE A 175 18.34 9.08 4.29
CA PHE A 175 17.06 9.77 4.30
C PHE A 175 16.99 10.92 5.33
N GLN A 176 17.88 10.93 6.33
CA GLN A 176 18.06 11.98 7.35
C GLN A 176 16.85 12.20 8.28
N ASP A 177 15.63 12.27 7.76
CA ASP A 177 14.38 12.43 8.50
C ASP A 177 13.27 11.53 7.93
N GLY A 178 12.11 11.51 8.57
CA GLY A 178 10.95 10.74 8.14
C GLY A 178 10.60 9.57 9.05
N ILE A 179 9.42 8.98 8.81
CA ILE A 179 8.85 7.95 9.67
C ILE A 179 9.70 6.67 9.73
N TYR A 180 10.39 6.31 8.65
CA TYR A 180 11.22 5.12 8.62
C TYR A 180 12.58 5.35 9.26
N VAL A 181 13.12 6.57 9.23
CA VAL A 181 14.28 6.96 10.01
C VAL A 181 13.99 6.83 11.50
N GLU A 182 12.86 7.36 11.97
CA GLU A 182 12.41 7.22 13.36
C GLU A 182 12.28 5.74 13.78
N LYS A 183 11.64 4.93 12.94
CA LYS A 183 11.46 3.49 13.17
C LYS A 183 12.79 2.73 13.17
N ALA A 184 13.73 3.11 12.30
CA ALA A 184 15.06 2.50 12.27
C ALA A 184 15.85 2.78 13.55
N VAL A 185 15.80 4.02 14.08
CA VAL A 185 16.43 4.36 15.35
C VAL A 185 15.78 3.63 16.53
N GLN A 186 14.44 3.51 16.56
CA GLN A 186 13.73 2.73 17.54
C GLN A 186 14.13 1.23 17.51
N LEU A 187 14.35 0.69 16.30
CA LEU A 187 14.79 -0.71 16.16
C LEU A 187 16.21 -0.91 16.69
N LYS A 188 17.11 0.05 16.47
CA LYS A 188 18.46 0.05 17.07
C LYS A 188 18.41 0.12 18.60
N GLU A 189 17.53 0.96 19.16
CA GLU A 189 17.31 1.04 20.61
C GLU A 189 16.88 -0.32 21.18
N LYS A 190 15.92 -1.00 20.52
CA LYS A 190 15.47 -2.36 20.91
C LYS A 190 16.60 -3.39 20.88
N LEU A 191 17.56 -3.25 19.98
CA LEU A 191 18.74 -4.10 19.89
C LEU A 191 19.76 -3.81 20.99
N GLY A 192 19.57 -2.78 21.81
CA GLY A 192 20.51 -2.37 22.86
C GLY A 192 21.80 -1.77 22.32
N VAL A 193 21.77 -1.22 21.11
CA VAL A 193 22.94 -0.59 20.47
C VAL A 193 23.11 0.84 20.97
N VAL A 194 24.36 1.25 21.18
CA VAL A 194 24.67 2.62 21.56
C VAL A 194 24.28 3.56 20.41
N LEU A 195 23.39 4.49 20.70
CA LEU A 195 22.90 5.49 19.75
C LEU A 195 23.81 6.71 19.73
N THR A 196 23.98 7.32 18.55
CA THR A 196 24.65 8.60 18.40
C THR A 196 23.82 9.74 19.03
N LYS A 197 24.45 10.91 19.23
CA LYS A 197 23.75 12.09 19.76
C LYS A 197 22.54 12.47 18.89
N THR A 198 22.69 12.45 17.57
CA THR A 198 21.62 12.72 16.59
C THR A 198 20.48 11.71 16.72
N GLN A 199 20.80 10.41 16.78
CA GLN A 199 19.79 9.35 16.94
C GLN A 199 19.02 9.47 18.26
N LYS A 200 19.68 9.85 19.35
CA LYS A 200 19.02 10.14 20.63
C LYS A 200 18.05 11.31 20.52
N GLY A 201 18.45 12.40 19.83
CA GLY A 201 17.56 13.53 19.56
C GLY A 201 16.30 13.13 18.80
N ILE A 202 16.42 12.28 17.77
CA ILE A 202 15.26 11.76 17.02
C ILE A 202 14.29 11.01 17.98
N LEU A 203 14.81 10.16 18.87
CA LEU A 203 13.95 9.44 19.83
C LEU A 203 13.27 10.36 20.83
N GLU A 204 13.95 11.39 21.31
CA GLU A 204 13.39 12.39 22.22
C GLU A 204 12.23 13.13 21.56
N ASP A 205 12.38 13.54 20.31
CA ASP A 205 11.33 14.21 19.54
C ASP A 205 10.13 13.29 19.27
N VAL A 206 10.36 12.00 19.00
CA VAL A 206 9.30 11.00 18.86
C VAL A 206 8.54 10.84 20.20
N ARG A 207 9.23 10.77 21.32
CA ARG A 207 8.61 10.65 22.66
C ARG A 207 7.76 11.87 23.00
N LYS A 208 8.30 13.07 22.82
CA LYS A 208 7.55 14.32 23.03
C LYS A 208 6.26 14.38 22.21
N ARG A 209 6.33 14.07 20.91
CA ARG A 209 5.14 14.05 20.06
C ARG A 209 4.09 13.04 20.52
N LYS A 210 4.48 11.89 21.07
CA LYS A 210 3.54 10.91 21.64
C LYS A 210 2.88 11.44 22.91
N GLU A 211 3.65 12.04 23.82
CA GLU A 211 3.15 12.65 25.05
C GLU A 211 2.15 13.78 24.75
N ASP A 212 2.44 14.64 23.77
CA ASP A 212 1.55 15.73 23.36
C ASP A 212 0.21 15.19 22.79
N ILE A 213 0.24 14.11 22.02
CA ILE A 213 -0.95 13.44 21.48
C ILE A 213 -1.79 12.82 22.61
N GLU A 214 -1.16 12.16 23.55
CA GLU A 214 -1.83 11.55 24.71
C GLU A 214 -2.46 12.63 25.62
N HIS A 215 -1.75 13.72 25.88
CA HIS A 215 -2.28 14.88 26.63
C HIS A 215 -3.48 15.52 25.91
N GLY A 216 -3.38 15.74 24.60
CA GLY A 216 -4.47 16.28 23.78
C GLY A 216 -5.71 15.39 23.75
N ARG A 217 -5.54 14.07 23.76
CA ARG A 217 -6.66 13.11 23.88
C ARG A 217 -7.29 13.11 25.28
N ALA A 218 -6.48 13.17 26.33
CA ALA A 218 -6.96 13.22 27.71
C ALA A 218 -7.76 14.49 28.01
N VAL A 219 -7.38 15.63 27.42
CA VAL A 219 -8.13 16.90 27.56
C VAL A 219 -9.47 16.83 26.82
N ARG A 220 -9.51 16.26 25.60
CA ARG A 220 -10.77 16.10 24.85
C ARG A 220 -11.74 15.15 25.53
N SER A 221 -11.28 14.02 26.06
CA SER A 221 -12.14 13.06 26.77
C SER A 221 -12.74 13.63 28.07
N ARG A 222 -12.07 14.58 28.72
CA ARG A 222 -12.61 15.29 29.89
C ARG A 222 -13.66 16.34 29.51
N SER A 223 -13.47 17.05 28.39
CA SER A 223 -14.45 18.02 27.89
C SER A 223 -15.76 17.39 27.47
N ASP A 224 -15.69 16.18 26.86
CA ASP A 224 -16.88 15.44 26.41
C ASP A 224 -17.67 14.80 27.58
N SER A 225 -17.00 14.47 28.69
CA SER A 225 -17.64 13.96 29.91
C SER A 225 -18.33 15.04 30.74
N ASP A 226 -17.91 16.31 30.60
CA ASP A 226 -18.49 17.44 31.35
C ASP A 226 -19.67 18.07 30.59
N SER A 227 -19.73 17.93 29.26
CA SER A 227 -20.85 18.43 28.44
C SER A 227 -22.10 17.52 28.45
N GLY A 228 -22.04 16.35 29.07
CA GLY A 228 -23.15 15.40 29.21
C GLY A 228 -23.93 15.48 30.55
N ARG A 229 -23.66 16.48 31.37
CA ARG A 229 -24.32 16.70 32.67
C ARG A 229 -25.04 18.05 32.76
N THR A 230 -25.86 18.34 31.78
CA THR A 230 -26.84 19.43 31.91
C THR A 230 -28.21 18.96 31.42
#